data_a793f53a75eb9977d52748910d5b6969
#
_entry.id   a793f53a75eb9977d52748910d5b6969
#
_cell.length_a   1.000
_cell.length_b   1.000
_cell.length_c   1.000
_cell.angle_alpha   90.00
_cell.angle_beta   90.00
_cell.angle_gamma   90.00
#
_symmetry.space_group_name_H-M   'P 1'
#
loop_
_entity.id
_entity.type
_entity.pdbx_description
1 polymer ?
#
loop_
_entity_poly.entity_id
_entity_poly.type
_entity_poly.pdbx_seq_one_letter_code
_entity_poly.pdbx_strand_id
1 'polypeptide(L)'
;MDTLSGRIAAVSLGLTSWLVALVTFLFAIGFLAGLPLAPFHLEGPLAVPPWHALALDGLLLVGLVAAVLLAVGCSHRVRLLMVSAVVLLVMAFWQPLGGETWQFDNPSLRLVLSAAFGLGAALLAYALVLADLLSGSGLVAAWRRLPGGSARAIPALARGLRGEARLASGLGVLLCAWGSPAMGVAHLGLALLASLVVGWAMVRGRARSSGRVLRLERAPRDGVRHAA
;
A
#
# COMPACT_ATOMS: atom_id res chain seq x y z
N MET A 1 -0.87 19.28 -28.59
CA MET A 1 -2.10 20.00 -28.21
C MET A 1 -3.02 19.01 -27.50
N ASP A 2 -3.11 19.10 -26.16
CA ASP A 2 -4.00 18.23 -25.40
C ASP A 2 -5.43 18.70 -25.66
N THR A 3 -6.23 17.88 -26.32
CA THR A 3 -7.65 18.17 -26.56
C THR A 3 -8.41 18.23 -25.23
N LEU A 4 -9.47 19.03 -25.15
CA LEU A 4 -10.31 19.13 -23.93
C LEU A 4 -10.80 17.75 -23.49
N SER A 5 -11.19 16.90 -24.45
CA SER A 5 -11.58 15.51 -24.21
C SER A 5 -10.49 14.69 -23.54
N GLY A 6 -9.22 14.82 -23.97
CA GLY A 6 -8.09 14.13 -23.32
C GLY A 6 -7.85 14.57 -21.89
N ARG A 7 -8.06 15.86 -21.57
CA ARG A 7 -7.95 16.38 -20.19
C ARG A 7 -9.08 15.84 -19.30
N ILE A 8 -10.31 15.85 -19.78
CA ILE A 8 -11.48 15.30 -19.06
C ILE A 8 -11.26 13.81 -18.79
N ALA A 9 -10.87 13.03 -19.79
CA ALA A 9 -10.57 11.61 -19.63
C ALA A 9 -9.46 11.37 -18.60
N ALA A 10 -8.43 12.19 -18.59
CA ALA A 10 -7.34 12.08 -17.61
C ALA A 10 -7.79 12.39 -16.18
N VAL A 11 -8.67 13.37 -15.98
CA VAL A 11 -9.24 13.71 -14.67
C VAL A 11 -10.20 12.62 -14.19
N SER A 12 -11.10 12.15 -15.06
CA SER A 12 -12.04 11.08 -14.75
C SER A 12 -11.32 9.80 -14.33
N LEU A 13 -10.31 9.36 -15.10
CA LEU A 13 -9.52 8.18 -14.75
C LEU A 13 -8.76 8.37 -13.43
N GLY A 14 -8.23 9.58 -13.16
CA GLY A 14 -7.55 9.90 -11.91
C GLY A 14 -8.50 9.80 -10.71
N LEU A 15 -9.68 10.40 -10.82
CA LEU A 15 -10.71 10.37 -9.78
C LEU A 15 -11.21 8.95 -9.54
N THR A 16 -11.54 8.20 -10.59
CA THR A 16 -11.98 6.81 -10.48
C THR A 16 -10.93 5.94 -9.80
N SER A 17 -9.65 6.06 -10.22
CA SER A 17 -8.56 5.29 -9.61
C SER A 17 -8.42 5.56 -8.12
N TRP A 18 -8.57 6.84 -7.73
CA TRP A 18 -8.44 7.24 -6.34
C TRP A 18 -9.63 6.78 -5.49
N LEU A 19 -10.86 6.89 -6.02
CA LEU A 19 -12.07 6.40 -5.36
C LEU A 19 -12.02 4.88 -5.16
N VAL A 20 -11.64 4.13 -6.18
CA VAL A 20 -11.47 2.67 -6.08
C VAL A 20 -10.43 2.32 -5.02
N ALA A 21 -9.28 3.02 -5.00
CA ALA A 21 -8.26 2.80 -4.00
C ALA A 21 -8.74 3.13 -2.57
N LEU A 22 -9.50 4.22 -2.41
CA LEU A 22 -10.07 4.60 -1.12
C LEU A 22 -11.09 3.56 -0.62
N VAL A 23 -12.00 3.13 -1.49
CA VAL A 23 -12.99 2.09 -1.15
C VAL A 23 -12.28 0.78 -0.80
N THR A 24 -11.29 0.36 -1.59
CA THR A 24 -10.49 -0.82 -1.31
C THR A 24 -9.77 -0.72 0.04
N PHE A 25 -9.21 0.46 0.34
CA PHE A 25 -8.55 0.73 1.61
C PHE A 25 -9.52 0.58 2.79
N LEU A 26 -10.72 1.17 2.70
CA LEU A 26 -11.73 1.07 3.76
C LEU A 26 -12.18 -0.38 3.97
N PHE A 27 -12.41 -1.13 2.90
CA PHE A 27 -12.74 -2.56 2.99
C PHE A 27 -11.58 -3.38 3.56
N ALA A 28 -10.34 -3.10 3.18
CA ALA A 28 -9.17 -3.79 3.72
C ALA A 28 -8.98 -3.54 5.23
N ILE A 29 -9.20 -2.31 5.69
CA ILE A 29 -9.19 -1.98 7.12
C ILE A 29 -10.31 -2.72 7.86
N GLY A 30 -11.54 -2.73 7.32
CA GLY A 30 -12.66 -3.48 7.91
C GLY A 30 -12.40 -4.99 7.94
N PHE A 31 -11.85 -5.55 6.86
CA PHE A 31 -11.47 -6.95 6.76
C PHE A 31 -10.43 -7.35 7.82
N LEU A 32 -9.36 -6.56 7.97
CA LEU A 32 -8.32 -6.80 8.99
C LEU A 32 -8.82 -6.57 10.41
N ALA A 33 -9.74 -5.62 10.62
CA ALA A 33 -10.34 -5.35 11.91
C ALA A 33 -11.39 -6.38 12.35
N GLY A 34 -11.73 -7.36 11.48
CA GLY A 34 -12.80 -8.30 11.73
C GLY A 34 -14.19 -7.66 11.82
N LEU A 35 -14.37 -6.46 11.24
CA LEU A 35 -15.65 -5.79 11.22
C LEU A 35 -16.60 -6.51 10.25
N PRO A 36 -17.90 -6.65 10.59
CA PRO A 36 -18.88 -7.29 9.71
C PRO A 36 -19.30 -6.36 8.56
N LEU A 37 -18.32 -5.84 7.84
CA LEU A 37 -18.52 -5.07 6.61
C LEU A 37 -18.67 -6.08 5.47
N ALA A 38 -19.88 -6.69 5.41
CA ALA A 38 -20.25 -7.73 4.45
C ALA A 38 -19.58 -7.60 3.07
N PRO A 39 -19.31 -8.67 2.37
CA PRO A 39 -19.34 -10.11 2.65
C PRO A 39 -17.95 -10.68 3.01
N PHE A 40 -16.99 -9.82 3.35
CA PHE A 40 -15.58 -10.18 3.47
C PHE A 40 -15.19 -10.42 4.94
N HIS A 41 -14.79 -11.64 5.26
CA HIS A 41 -14.35 -12.03 6.61
C HIS A 41 -12.95 -12.65 6.54
N LEU A 42 -12.01 -12.12 7.31
CA LEU A 42 -10.68 -12.70 7.45
C LEU A 42 -10.74 -13.99 8.28
N GLU A 43 -11.58 -13.98 9.30
CA GLU A 43 -11.74 -15.07 10.27
C GLU A 43 -13.16 -15.59 10.25
N GLY A 44 -13.30 -16.91 10.42
CA GLY A 44 -14.60 -17.58 10.44
C GLY A 44 -14.44 -19.09 10.51
N PRO A 45 -15.55 -19.83 10.60
CA PRO A 45 -15.51 -21.29 10.55
C PRO A 45 -14.98 -21.75 9.18
N LEU A 46 -14.31 -22.90 9.19
CA LEU A 46 -13.84 -23.55 7.97
C LEU A 46 -15.04 -23.89 7.06
N ALA A 47 -15.08 -23.25 5.90
CA ALA A 47 -16.09 -23.52 4.87
C ALA A 47 -15.67 -24.66 3.92
N VAL A 48 -14.36 -24.89 3.79
CA VAL A 48 -13.75 -25.89 2.91
C VAL A 48 -12.64 -26.64 3.67
N PRO A 49 -12.18 -27.82 3.19
CA PRO A 49 -11.05 -28.50 3.82
C PRO A 49 -9.82 -27.60 3.94
N PRO A 50 -9.06 -27.67 5.06
CA PRO A 50 -7.98 -26.69 5.36
C PRO A 50 -6.93 -26.57 4.26
N TRP A 51 -6.59 -27.66 3.59
CA TRP A 51 -5.60 -27.65 2.52
C TRP A 51 -6.10 -26.96 1.25
N HIS A 52 -7.42 -27.02 0.94
CA HIS A 52 -8.01 -26.26 -0.17
C HIS A 52 -8.02 -24.75 0.16
N ALA A 53 -8.40 -24.38 1.40
CA ALA A 53 -8.35 -23.00 1.85
C ALA A 53 -6.93 -22.44 1.70
N LEU A 54 -5.93 -23.15 2.23
CA LEU A 54 -4.53 -22.76 2.16
C LEU A 54 -4.02 -22.63 0.72
N ALA A 55 -4.39 -23.57 -0.16
CA ALA A 55 -3.99 -23.54 -1.57
C ALA A 55 -4.62 -22.35 -2.31
N LEU A 56 -5.90 -22.07 -2.07
CA LEU A 56 -6.60 -20.95 -2.68
C LEU A 56 -6.04 -19.60 -2.20
N ASP A 57 -5.89 -19.42 -0.88
CA ASP A 57 -5.34 -18.21 -0.29
C ASP A 57 -3.89 -17.99 -0.73
N GLY A 58 -3.09 -19.07 -0.79
CA GLY A 58 -1.74 -19.03 -1.34
C GLY A 58 -1.71 -18.57 -2.80
N LEU A 59 -2.60 -19.08 -3.64
CA LEU A 59 -2.74 -18.67 -5.04
C LEU A 59 -3.15 -17.21 -5.17
N LEU A 60 -4.10 -16.74 -4.34
CA LEU A 60 -4.53 -15.35 -4.31
C LEU A 60 -3.39 -14.41 -3.89
N LEU A 61 -2.60 -14.79 -2.89
CA LEU A 61 -1.44 -14.01 -2.45
C LEU A 61 -0.33 -13.97 -3.51
N VAL A 62 -0.06 -15.09 -4.19
CA VAL A 62 0.87 -15.12 -5.34
C VAL A 62 0.36 -14.21 -6.46
N GLY A 63 -0.94 -14.25 -6.75
CA GLY A 63 -1.58 -13.36 -7.72
C GLY A 63 -1.43 -11.87 -7.34
N LEU A 64 -1.57 -11.53 -6.06
CA LEU A 64 -1.35 -10.18 -5.55
C LEU A 64 0.10 -9.73 -5.74
N VAL A 65 1.06 -10.57 -5.38
CA VAL A 65 2.50 -10.27 -5.58
C VAL A 65 2.81 -10.08 -7.07
N ALA A 66 2.30 -10.96 -7.93
CA ALA A 66 2.46 -10.85 -9.38
C ALA A 66 1.86 -9.55 -9.92
N ALA A 67 0.65 -9.18 -9.49
CA ALA A 67 0.00 -7.93 -9.88
C ALA A 67 0.82 -6.69 -9.46
N VAL A 68 1.36 -6.68 -8.23
CA VAL A 68 2.22 -5.60 -7.75
C VAL A 68 3.50 -5.50 -8.59
N LEU A 69 4.13 -6.62 -8.93
CA LEU A 69 5.34 -6.65 -9.75
C LEU A 69 5.07 -6.17 -11.18
N LEU A 70 3.99 -6.63 -11.81
CA LEU A 70 3.58 -6.20 -13.15
C LEU A 70 3.22 -4.72 -13.19
N ALA A 71 2.64 -4.20 -12.12
CA ALA A 71 2.23 -2.80 -12.00
C ALA A 71 3.41 -1.83 -11.84
N VAL A 72 4.64 -2.31 -11.58
CA VAL A 72 5.83 -1.44 -11.37
C VAL A 72 6.13 -0.56 -12.57
N GLY A 73 5.93 -1.07 -13.80
CA GLY A 73 6.12 -0.32 -15.05
C GLY A 73 4.95 0.56 -15.47
N CYS A 74 3.80 0.44 -14.80
CA CYS A 74 2.58 1.16 -15.16
C CYS A 74 2.52 2.58 -14.57
N SER A 75 1.68 3.43 -15.17
CA SER A 75 1.35 4.73 -14.58
C SER A 75 0.73 4.56 -13.19
N HIS A 76 0.87 5.57 -12.33
CA HIS A 76 0.36 5.51 -10.96
C HIS A 76 -1.14 5.15 -10.90
N ARG A 77 -1.95 5.67 -11.81
CA ARG A 77 -3.40 5.41 -11.90
C ARG A 77 -3.70 3.96 -12.22
N VAL A 78 -3.05 3.43 -13.25
CA VAL A 78 -3.21 2.02 -13.66
C VAL A 78 -2.76 1.10 -12.56
N ARG A 79 -1.64 1.42 -11.89
CA ARG A 79 -1.15 0.68 -10.75
C ARG A 79 -2.14 0.66 -9.58
N LEU A 80 -2.71 1.83 -9.22
CA LEU A 80 -3.75 1.89 -8.19
C LEU A 80 -4.95 1.01 -8.53
N LEU A 81 -5.47 1.10 -9.75
CA LEU A 81 -6.60 0.28 -10.19
C LEU A 81 -6.28 -1.21 -10.15
N MET A 82 -5.15 -1.63 -10.73
CA MET A 82 -4.75 -3.04 -10.75
C MET A 82 -4.58 -3.60 -9.35
N VAL A 83 -3.81 -2.93 -8.49
CA VAL A 83 -3.56 -3.40 -7.13
C VAL A 83 -4.85 -3.41 -6.31
N SER A 84 -5.68 -2.37 -6.41
CA SER A 84 -6.96 -2.32 -5.72
C SER A 84 -7.91 -3.43 -6.17
N ALA A 85 -8.01 -3.69 -7.47
CA ALA A 85 -8.85 -4.76 -7.99
C ALA A 85 -8.41 -6.13 -7.48
N VAL A 86 -7.09 -6.39 -7.46
CA VAL A 86 -6.57 -7.67 -6.96
C VAL A 86 -6.73 -7.79 -5.44
N VAL A 87 -6.56 -6.71 -4.67
CA VAL A 87 -6.81 -6.70 -3.22
C VAL A 87 -8.28 -6.99 -2.93
N LEU A 88 -9.22 -6.38 -3.67
CA LEU A 88 -10.65 -6.69 -3.55
C LEU A 88 -10.95 -8.15 -3.90
N LEU A 89 -10.32 -8.68 -4.94
CA LEU A 89 -10.46 -10.08 -5.33
C LEU A 89 -9.92 -11.03 -4.26
N VAL A 90 -8.76 -10.72 -3.67
CA VAL A 90 -8.22 -11.47 -2.54
C VAL A 90 -9.21 -11.49 -1.38
N MET A 91 -9.76 -10.34 -0.99
CA MET A 91 -10.74 -10.28 0.10
C MET A 91 -12.03 -11.02 -0.24
N ALA A 92 -12.51 -10.96 -1.49
CA ALA A 92 -13.76 -11.60 -1.93
C ALA A 92 -13.68 -13.12 -1.94
N PHE A 93 -12.52 -13.69 -2.21
CA PHE A 93 -12.30 -15.14 -2.33
C PHE A 93 -11.48 -15.73 -1.19
N TRP A 94 -11.14 -14.91 -0.18
CA TRP A 94 -10.41 -15.36 0.99
C TRP A 94 -11.16 -16.47 1.72
N GLN A 95 -10.46 -17.54 2.10
CA GLN A 95 -11.04 -18.65 2.84
C GLN A 95 -10.55 -18.60 4.30
N PRO A 96 -11.47 -18.42 5.28
CA PRO A 96 -11.07 -18.49 6.69
C PRO A 96 -10.47 -19.86 7.01
N LEU A 97 -9.29 -19.86 7.64
CA LEU A 97 -8.60 -21.11 8.02
C LEU A 97 -9.10 -21.69 9.35
N GLY A 98 -10.01 -20.99 10.04
CA GLY A 98 -10.46 -21.37 11.38
C GLY A 98 -9.36 -21.29 12.42
N GLY A 99 -9.69 -21.59 13.67
CA GLY A 99 -8.75 -21.60 14.79
C GLY A 99 -8.44 -20.21 15.32
N GLU A 100 -8.37 -20.11 16.64
CA GLU A 100 -7.96 -18.91 17.36
C GLU A 100 -6.50 -19.07 17.78
N THR A 101 -5.67 -18.06 17.53
CA THR A 101 -4.28 -18.04 17.98
C THR A 101 -4.17 -17.35 19.34
N TRP A 102 -4.85 -16.21 19.49
CA TRP A 102 -5.03 -15.53 20.78
C TRP A 102 -6.25 -14.63 20.78
N GLN A 103 -6.80 -14.45 21.97
CA GLN A 103 -7.83 -13.49 22.28
C GLN A 103 -7.51 -12.87 23.65
N PHE A 104 -7.44 -11.56 23.68
CA PHE A 104 -7.16 -10.83 24.92
C PHE A 104 -8.46 -10.33 25.54
N ASP A 105 -8.77 -10.80 26.77
CA ASP A 105 -9.96 -10.37 27.53
C ASP A 105 -9.72 -9.09 28.33
N ASN A 106 -8.44 -8.74 28.56
CA ASN A 106 -8.08 -7.53 29.29
C ASN A 106 -8.47 -6.27 28.50
N PRO A 107 -9.40 -5.42 29.01
CA PRO A 107 -9.91 -4.26 28.28
C PRO A 107 -8.82 -3.22 27.97
N SER A 108 -7.83 -3.06 28.85
CA SER A 108 -6.73 -2.12 28.64
C SER A 108 -5.84 -2.57 27.47
N LEU A 109 -5.53 -3.88 27.39
CA LEU A 109 -4.73 -4.43 26.32
C LEU A 109 -5.47 -4.37 24.97
N ARG A 110 -6.78 -4.67 24.98
CA ARG A 110 -7.65 -4.52 23.80
C ARG A 110 -7.64 -3.07 23.30
N LEU A 111 -7.74 -2.10 24.20
CA LEU A 111 -7.70 -0.68 23.85
C LEU A 111 -6.36 -0.30 23.20
N VAL A 112 -5.24 -0.71 23.81
CA VAL A 112 -3.89 -0.43 23.27
C VAL A 112 -3.70 -1.04 21.87
N LEU A 113 -4.10 -2.31 21.67
CA LEU A 113 -4.00 -2.97 20.37
C LEU A 113 -4.90 -2.31 19.33
N SER A 114 -6.16 -1.98 19.70
CA SER A 114 -7.07 -1.27 18.81
C SER A 114 -6.56 0.14 18.46
N ALA A 115 -5.92 0.83 19.39
CA ALA A 115 -5.28 2.12 19.14
C ALA A 115 -4.07 1.98 18.20
N ALA A 116 -3.25 0.93 18.38
CA ALA A 116 -2.15 0.63 17.47
C ALA A 116 -2.65 0.31 16.05
N PHE A 117 -3.73 -0.47 15.93
CA PHE A 117 -4.39 -0.72 14.65
C PHE A 117 -4.90 0.58 14.01
N GLY A 118 -5.60 1.43 14.77
CA GLY A 118 -6.10 2.72 14.29
C GLY A 118 -4.97 3.66 13.83
N LEU A 119 -3.85 3.69 14.57
CA LEU A 119 -2.64 4.43 14.16
C LEU A 119 -2.07 3.85 12.85
N GLY A 120 -2.03 2.54 12.72
CA GLY A 120 -1.61 1.85 11.49
C GLY A 120 -2.47 2.25 10.29
N ALA A 121 -3.79 2.25 10.45
CA ALA A 121 -4.74 2.68 9.43
C ALA A 121 -4.54 4.16 9.04
N ALA A 122 -4.32 5.05 10.00
CA ALA A 122 -4.03 6.46 9.77
C ALA A 122 -2.71 6.66 8.99
N LEU A 123 -1.66 5.91 9.33
CA LEU A 123 -0.39 5.95 8.60
C LEU A 123 -0.53 5.44 7.16
N LEU A 124 -1.35 4.41 6.92
CA LEU A 124 -1.63 3.93 5.57
C LEU A 124 -2.42 4.96 4.75
N ALA A 125 -3.44 5.59 5.34
CA ALA A 125 -4.18 6.67 4.71
C ALA A 125 -3.27 7.85 4.35
N TYR A 126 -2.40 8.27 5.28
CA TYR A 126 -1.39 9.30 5.04
C TYR A 126 -0.45 8.91 3.89
N ALA A 127 0.07 7.67 3.89
CA ALA A 127 0.94 7.19 2.83
C ALA A 127 0.24 7.15 1.46
N LEU A 128 -1.05 6.80 1.41
CA LEU A 128 -1.86 6.79 0.17
C LEU A 128 -2.00 8.20 -0.41
N VAL A 129 -2.38 9.18 0.44
CA VAL A 129 -2.48 10.59 0.05
C VAL A 129 -1.13 11.12 -0.42
N LEU A 130 -0.07 10.83 0.32
CA LEU A 130 1.27 11.29 -0.01
C LEU A 130 1.78 10.67 -1.31
N ALA A 131 1.50 9.40 -1.57
CA ALA A 131 1.84 8.74 -2.83
C ALA A 131 1.13 9.39 -4.03
N ASP A 132 -0.15 9.79 -3.88
CA ASP A 132 -0.88 10.51 -4.91
C ASP A 132 -0.30 11.91 -5.17
N LEU A 133 -0.01 12.67 -4.10
CA LEU A 133 0.61 14.00 -4.18
C LEU A 133 1.96 13.98 -4.91
N LEU A 134 2.77 12.94 -4.66
CA LEU A 134 4.11 12.76 -5.23
C LEU A 134 4.11 12.13 -6.62
N SER A 135 2.98 11.58 -7.04
CA SER A 135 2.85 10.99 -8.37
C SER A 135 2.65 12.08 -9.43
N GLY A 136 3.38 11.99 -10.53
CA GLY A 136 3.18 12.87 -11.67
C GLY A 136 1.89 12.63 -12.45
N SER A 137 1.10 11.65 -12.06
CA SER A 137 -0.13 11.19 -12.75
C SER A 137 -1.32 10.94 -11.81
N GLY A 138 -1.23 11.33 -10.53
CA GLY A 138 -2.30 11.18 -9.56
C GLY A 138 -3.42 12.21 -9.71
N LEU A 139 -4.35 12.22 -8.74
CA LEU A 139 -5.49 13.15 -8.70
C LEU A 139 -5.02 14.61 -8.68
N VAL A 140 -4.00 14.92 -7.89
CA VAL A 140 -3.43 16.28 -7.79
C VAL A 140 -2.79 16.71 -9.12
N ALA A 141 -2.09 15.80 -9.81
CA ALA A 141 -1.53 16.08 -11.13
C ALA A 141 -2.65 16.31 -12.19
N ALA A 142 -3.75 15.58 -12.07
CA ALA A 142 -4.93 15.75 -12.91
C ALA A 142 -5.58 17.12 -12.68
N TRP A 143 -5.77 17.51 -11.42
CA TRP A 143 -6.31 18.82 -11.03
C TRP A 143 -5.47 19.99 -11.56
N ARG A 144 -4.13 19.90 -11.46
CA ARG A 144 -3.20 20.94 -11.96
C ARG A 144 -3.27 21.15 -13.47
N ARG A 145 -3.80 20.19 -14.23
CA ARG A 145 -4.00 20.30 -15.69
C ARG A 145 -5.27 21.07 -16.07
N LEU A 146 -6.14 21.35 -15.10
CA LEU A 146 -7.31 22.20 -15.34
C LEU A 146 -6.91 23.67 -15.48
N PRO A 147 -7.68 24.48 -16.25
CA PRO A 147 -7.45 25.92 -16.35
C PRO A 147 -7.53 26.56 -14.97
N GLY A 148 -6.48 27.28 -14.55
CA GLY A 148 -6.35 27.90 -13.23
C GLY A 148 -5.59 27.10 -12.18
N GLY A 149 -5.17 25.86 -12.45
CA GLY A 149 -4.34 25.08 -11.55
C GLY A 149 -2.89 25.61 -11.49
N SER A 150 -2.38 25.95 -10.31
CA SER A 150 -0.99 26.39 -10.16
C SER A 150 0.01 25.23 -10.28
N ALA A 151 0.91 25.31 -11.24
CA ALA A 151 1.84 24.23 -11.61
C ALA A 151 3.20 24.32 -10.88
N ARG A 152 3.27 24.76 -9.62
CA ARG A 152 4.56 24.74 -8.91
C ARG A 152 4.82 23.36 -8.33
N ALA A 153 5.62 22.57 -9.07
CA ALA A 153 6.27 21.37 -8.51
C ALA A 153 7.28 21.81 -7.44
N ILE A 154 7.29 21.11 -6.30
CA ILE A 154 8.31 21.29 -5.25
C ILE A 154 9.26 20.07 -5.32
N PRO A 155 10.26 20.05 -6.23
CA PRO A 155 11.04 18.83 -6.50
C PRO A 155 11.94 18.39 -5.34
N ALA A 156 12.37 19.34 -4.49
CA ALA A 156 13.24 19.05 -3.36
C ALA A 156 12.47 18.39 -2.21
N LEU A 157 11.30 18.93 -1.86
CA LEU A 157 10.40 18.38 -0.86
C LEU A 157 9.91 16.98 -1.24
N ALA A 158 9.65 16.74 -2.54
CA ALA A 158 9.18 15.46 -3.04
C ALA A 158 10.15 14.30 -2.79
N ARG A 159 11.46 14.54 -2.69
CA ARG A 159 12.46 13.50 -2.40
C ARG A 159 12.43 13.03 -0.94
N GLY A 160 12.34 13.96 0.01
CA GLY A 160 12.18 13.65 1.44
C GLY A 160 10.88 12.91 1.71
N LEU A 161 9.77 13.45 1.22
CA LEU A 161 8.43 12.88 1.42
C LEU A 161 8.25 11.47 0.85
N ARG A 162 9.01 11.08 -0.19
CA ARG A 162 8.99 9.68 -0.68
C ARG A 162 9.56 8.68 0.32
N GLY A 163 10.56 9.07 1.09
CA GLY A 163 11.11 8.26 2.18
C GLY A 163 10.09 8.11 3.30
N GLU A 164 9.45 9.18 3.69
CA GLU A 164 8.39 9.23 4.71
C GLU A 164 7.17 8.38 4.31
N ALA A 165 6.70 8.51 3.06
CA ALA A 165 5.58 7.70 2.55
C ALA A 165 5.88 6.19 2.62
N ARG A 166 7.10 5.79 2.31
CA ARG A 166 7.52 4.39 2.41
C ARG A 166 7.60 3.91 3.86
N LEU A 167 8.12 4.73 4.76
CA LEU A 167 8.20 4.40 6.17
C LEU A 167 6.80 4.32 6.78
N ALA A 168 5.96 5.32 6.52
CA ALA A 168 4.58 5.35 6.98
C ALA A 168 3.77 4.15 6.47
N SER A 169 3.91 3.77 5.18
CA SER A 169 3.22 2.60 4.64
C SER A 169 3.72 1.29 5.29
N GLY A 170 5.02 1.13 5.48
CA GLY A 170 5.59 -0.06 6.11
C GLY A 170 5.15 -0.22 7.57
N LEU A 171 5.27 0.85 8.36
CA LEU A 171 4.81 0.87 9.76
C LEU A 171 3.29 0.69 9.85
N GLY A 172 2.54 1.35 8.98
CA GLY A 172 1.09 1.23 8.92
C GLY A 172 0.64 -0.21 8.67
N VAL A 173 1.25 -0.90 7.69
CA VAL A 173 0.97 -2.32 7.43
C VAL A 173 1.27 -3.19 8.64
N LEU A 174 2.42 -3.00 9.29
CA LEU A 174 2.80 -3.79 10.46
C LEU A 174 1.84 -3.55 11.64
N LEU A 175 1.50 -2.29 11.91
CA LEU A 175 0.57 -1.95 13.00
C LEU A 175 -0.84 -2.49 12.75
N CYS A 176 -1.33 -2.45 11.50
CA CYS A 176 -2.62 -3.06 11.17
C CYS A 176 -2.56 -4.59 11.27
N ALA A 177 -1.47 -5.20 10.83
CA ALA A 177 -1.33 -6.65 10.85
C ALA A 177 -1.19 -7.23 12.27
N TRP A 178 -0.52 -6.53 13.19
CA TRP A 178 -0.26 -7.00 14.56
C TRP A 178 -1.15 -6.33 15.63
N GLY A 179 -1.86 -5.27 15.28
CA GLY A 179 -2.70 -4.50 16.21
C GLY A 179 -4.08 -5.10 16.50
N SER A 180 -4.33 -6.35 16.10
CA SER A 180 -5.62 -7.00 16.38
C SER A 180 -5.68 -7.58 17.79
N PRO A 181 -6.71 -7.25 18.59
CA PRO A 181 -6.90 -7.82 19.92
C PRO A 181 -7.37 -9.29 19.92
N ALA A 182 -7.94 -9.74 18.80
CA ALA A 182 -8.25 -11.14 18.52
C ALA A 182 -7.57 -11.52 17.20
N MET A 183 -6.89 -12.65 17.17
CA MET A 183 -6.12 -13.08 16.00
C MET A 183 -6.31 -14.58 15.78
N GLY A 184 -6.83 -14.91 14.62
CA GLY A 184 -6.91 -16.29 14.13
C GLY A 184 -5.67 -16.70 13.35
N VAL A 185 -5.65 -17.98 12.94
CA VAL A 185 -4.52 -18.56 12.19
C VAL A 185 -4.30 -17.85 10.85
N ALA A 186 -5.38 -17.51 10.14
CA ALA A 186 -5.32 -16.81 8.87
C ALA A 186 -4.71 -15.42 9.02
N HIS A 187 -5.11 -14.67 10.05
CA HIS A 187 -4.59 -13.34 10.35
C HIS A 187 -3.10 -13.40 10.72
N LEU A 188 -2.70 -14.38 11.57
CA LEU A 188 -1.29 -14.59 11.92
C LEU A 188 -0.44 -14.85 10.66
N GLY A 189 -0.91 -15.70 9.75
CA GLY A 189 -0.24 -15.96 8.48
C GLY A 189 -0.04 -14.70 7.65
N LEU A 190 -1.09 -13.86 7.55
CA LEU A 190 -1.03 -12.55 6.88
C LEU A 190 -0.05 -11.59 7.58
N ALA A 191 -0.03 -11.53 8.92
CA ALA A 191 0.86 -10.68 9.68
C ALA A 191 2.34 -11.06 9.48
N LEU A 192 2.64 -12.36 9.47
CA LEU A 192 3.98 -12.88 9.18
C LEU A 192 4.41 -12.54 7.75
N LEU A 193 3.53 -12.78 6.76
CA LEU A 193 3.80 -12.44 5.36
C LEU A 193 4.04 -10.94 5.19
N ALA A 194 3.19 -10.10 5.78
CA ALA A 194 3.35 -8.65 5.77
C ALA A 194 4.70 -8.22 6.36
N SER A 195 5.11 -8.83 7.48
CA SER A 195 6.39 -8.56 8.13
C SER A 195 7.58 -8.92 7.22
N LEU A 196 7.53 -10.06 6.54
CA LEU A 196 8.55 -10.46 5.57
C LEU A 196 8.62 -9.51 4.38
N VAL A 197 7.49 -9.13 3.80
CA VAL A 197 7.43 -8.22 2.65
C VAL A 197 7.95 -6.83 3.02
N VAL A 198 7.52 -6.27 4.15
CA VAL A 198 7.97 -4.96 4.63
C VAL A 198 9.46 -5.00 4.95
N GLY A 199 9.94 -6.03 5.65
CA GLY A 199 11.36 -6.21 5.97
C GLY A 199 12.21 -6.27 4.69
N TRP A 200 11.81 -7.08 3.72
CA TRP A 200 12.49 -7.18 2.43
C TRP A 200 12.49 -5.85 1.64
N ALA A 201 11.36 -5.14 1.62
CA ALA A 201 11.26 -3.84 0.95
C ALA A 201 12.16 -2.78 1.60
N MET A 202 12.31 -2.80 2.93
CA MET A 202 13.21 -1.92 3.67
C MET A 202 14.68 -2.21 3.37
N VAL A 203 15.09 -3.48 3.38
CA VAL A 203 16.48 -3.89 3.05
C VAL A 203 16.84 -3.48 1.63
N ARG A 204 15.98 -3.77 0.64
CA ARG A 204 16.21 -3.35 -0.76
C ARG A 204 16.24 -1.84 -0.92
N GLY A 205 15.45 -1.11 -0.16
CA GLY A 205 15.46 0.36 -0.17
C GLY A 205 16.79 0.94 0.29
N ARG A 206 17.39 0.37 1.34
CA ARG A 206 18.72 0.76 1.87
C ARG A 206 19.84 0.46 0.87
N ALA A 207 19.84 -0.72 0.27
CA ALA A 207 20.86 -1.11 -0.71
C ALA A 207 20.91 -0.17 -1.93
N ARG A 208 19.73 0.28 -2.41
CA ARG A 208 19.65 1.24 -3.53
C ARG A 208 20.15 2.64 -3.16
N SER A 209 19.95 3.10 -1.93
CA SER A 209 20.45 4.40 -1.46
C SER A 209 21.96 4.40 -1.33
N SER A 210 22.55 3.35 -0.72
CA SER A 210 24.00 3.21 -0.58
C SER A 210 24.73 3.14 -1.92
N GLY A 211 24.20 2.38 -2.89
CA GLY A 211 24.79 2.29 -4.22
C GLY A 211 24.75 3.63 -5.00
N ARG A 212 23.79 4.49 -4.72
CA ARG A 212 23.71 5.83 -5.32
C ARG A 212 24.75 6.78 -4.73
N VAL A 213 24.99 6.74 -3.43
CA VAL A 213 26.02 7.55 -2.76
C VAL A 213 27.42 7.19 -3.29
N LEU A 214 27.75 5.89 -3.34
CA LEU A 214 29.02 5.42 -3.90
C LEU A 214 29.25 5.81 -5.37
N ARG A 215 28.17 5.89 -6.16
CA ARG A 215 28.26 6.30 -7.56
C ARG A 215 28.49 7.80 -7.71
N LEU A 216 27.95 8.64 -6.82
CA LEU A 216 28.20 10.08 -6.79
C LEU A 216 29.64 10.42 -6.34
N GLU A 217 30.19 9.66 -5.40
CA GLU A 217 31.59 9.82 -4.97
C GLU A 217 32.60 9.39 -6.04
N ARG A 218 32.23 8.42 -6.90
CA ARG A 218 33.06 7.95 -8.02
C ARG A 218 32.93 8.77 -9.30
N ALA A 219 32.02 9.74 -9.36
CA ALA A 219 31.95 10.65 -10.51
C ALA A 219 33.26 11.45 -10.56
N PRO A 220 34.04 11.43 -11.69
CA PRO A 220 35.30 12.10 -11.78
C PRO A 220 35.12 13.60 -11.52
N ARG A 221 35.94 14.18 -10.63
CA ARG A 221 36.04 15.61 -10.39
C ARG A 221 36.80 16.36 -11.54
N ASP A 222 36.85 15.74 -12.71
CA ASP A 222 37.71 16.20 -13.82
C ASP A 222 37.19 17.44 -14.56
N GLY A 223 36.09 18.03 -14.10
CA GLY A 223 35.51 19.24 -14.77
C GLY A 223 36.10 20.61 -14.34
N VAL A 224 37.11 20.68 -13.47
CA VAL A 224 37.58 21.98 -12.94
C VAL A 224 39.01 22.32 -13.34
N ARG A 225 39.65 21.60 -14.25
CA ARG A 225 41.03 21.90 -14.65
C ARG A 225 41.14 22.28 -16.13
N HIS A 226 40.45 23.26 -16.65
CA HIS A 226 40.78 23.96 -17.89
C HIS A 226 40.02 25.29 -17.96
N ALA A 227 40.40 26.24 -17.10
CA ALA A 227 40.18 27.67 -17.29
C ALA A 227 41.27 28.41 -16.49
N ALA A 228 42.46 28.44 -17.05
CA ALA A 228 43.55 29.37 -16.70
C ALA A 228 44.24 29.77 -18.01
#